data_bc2537212b8648eadd80138f654b3cd2
#
_entry.id   bc2537212b8648eadd80138f654b3cd2
#
_cell.length_a   1.000
_cell.length_b   1.000
_cell.length_c   1.000
_cell.angle_alpha   90.00
_cell.angle_beta   90.00
_cell.angle_gamma   90.00
#
_symmetry.space_group_name_H-M   'P 1'
#
loop_
_entity.id
_entity.type
_entity.pdbx_description
1 polymer ?
#
loop_
_entity_poly.entity_id
_entity_poly.type
_entity_poly.pdbx_seq_one_letter_code
_entity_poly.pdbx_strand_id
1 'polypeptide(L)'
;MAKATKKEDSPTMSVLLDKKDMAILKLLQENARVTVKEISEKIHLSTTPVHERIKRMEESGVIKQYVTLVDQNKVDLNLMVICYVSLKEHSKTAGVKFIKMVNELQEVIECYSIS
;
A
#
# COMPACT_ATOMS: atom_id res chain seq x y z
N MET A 1 5.76 0.10 14.00
CA MET A 1 5.64 -1.30 13.61
C MET A 1 6.05 -1.48 12.17
N ALA A 2 7.00 -2.31 11.96
CA ALA A 2 7.42 -2.57 10.60
C ALA A 2 6.38 -3.44 9.91
N LYS A 3 5.89 -2.98 8.80
CA LYS A 3 5.09 -3.81 7.93
C LYS A 3 6.02 -4.79 7.26
N ALA A 4 6.07 -6.00 7.76
CA ALA A 4 6.83 -7.00 7.08
C ALA A 4 6.07 -7.42 5.85
N THR A 5 6.25 -6.66 4.80
CA THR A 5 5.66 -7.03 3.53
C THR A 5 6.56 -8.05 2.88
N LYS A 6 5.95 -9.01 2.29
CA LYS A 6 6.68 -9.96 1.49
C LYS A 6 7.36 -9.22 0.36
N LYS A 7 8.64 -9.39 0.28
CA LYS A 7 9.36 -8.91 -0.87
C LYS A 7 9.05 -9.86 -2.03
N GLU A 8 8.47 -9.33 -3.05
CA GLU A 8 8.21 -10.11 -4.24
C GLU A 8 9.51 -10.42 -4.95
N ASP A 9 9.78 -11.68 -5.07
CA ASP A 9 10.91 -12.15 -5.85
C ASP A 9 10.49 -12.38 -7.30
N SER A 10 9.71 -11.49 -7.84
CA SER A 10 9.38 -11.58 -9.23
C SER A 10 10.53 -10.94 -10.02
N PRO A 11 11.32 -11.72 -10.71
CA PRO A 11 12.46 -11.19 -11.43
C PRO A 11 12.07 -10.45 -12.69
N THR A 12 10.80 -10.46 -13.06
CA THR A 12 10.43 -10.15 -14.42
C THR A 12 9.95 -8.72 -14.62
N MET A 13 9.68 -7.99 -13.56
CA MET A 13 9.03 -6.69 -13.72
C MET A 13 9.61 -5.64 -12.81
N SER A 14 10.88 -5.36 -12.97
CA SER A 14 11.39 -4.16 -12.35
C SER A 14 10.93 -2.98 -13.20
N VAL A 15 10.10 -2.17 -12.62
CA VAL A 15 9.66 -0.94 -13.26
C VAL A 15 10.76 0.08 -13.08
N LEU A 16 11.23 0.65 -14.19
CA LEU A 16 12.20 1.71 -14.13
C LEU A 16 11.51 3.00 -13.71
N LEU A 17 11.87 3.47 -12.54
CA LEU A 17 11.36 4.72 -12.01
C LEU A 17 12.41 5.80 -12.18
N ASP A 18 12.01 6.93 -12.73
CA ASP A 18 12.91 8.08 -12.85
C ASP A 18 12.76 9.00 -11.63
N LYS A 19 13.52 10.10 -11.62
CA LYS A 19 13.49 11.04 -10.51
C LYS A 19 12.13 11.68 -10.31
N LYS A 20 11.40 11.91 -11.38
CA LYS A 20 10.05 12.51 -11.30
C LYS A 20 9.07 11.52 -10.67
N ASP A 21 9.18 10.24 -11.04
CA ASP A 21 8.36 9.20 -10.43
C ASP A 21 8.62 9.11 -8.93
N MET A 22 9.88 9.15 -8.53
CA MET A 22 10.24 9.09 -7.11
C MET A 22 9.71 10.30 -6.35
N ALA A 23 9.78 11.49 -6.97
CA ALA A 23 9.23 12.69 -6.36
C ALA A 23 7.72 12.58 -6.16
N ILE A 24 7.02 12.05 -7.14
CA ILE A 24 5.57 11.82 -7.04
C ILE A 24 5.26 10.85 -5.90
N LEU A 25 5.98 9.73 -5.83
CA LEU A 25 5.79 8.75 -4.78
C LEU A 25 6.00 9.34 -3.39
N LYS A 26 7.03 10.16 -3.24
CA LYS A 26 7.30 10.82 -1.98
C LYS A 26 6.13 11.70 -1.54
N LEU A 27 5.59 12.48 -2.45
CA LEU A 27 4.46 13.36 -2.15
C LEU A 27 3.21 12.55 -1.77
N LEU A 28 2.96 11.44 -2.47
CA LEU A 28 1.84 10.56 -2.18
C LEU A 28 2.01 9.84 -0.84
N GLN A 29 3.23 9.49 -0.47
CA GLN A 29 3.50 8.89 0.82
C GLN A 29 3.30 9.86 1.98
N GLU A 30 3.57 11.13 1.76
CA GLU A 30 3.34 12.16 2.75
C GLU A 30 1.85 12.48 2.90
N ASN A 31 1.12 12.48 1.79
CA ASN A 31 -0.31 12.76 1.78
C ASN A 31 -0.96 12.10 0.57
N ALA A 32 -1.64 10.98 0.81
CA ALA A 32 -2.28 10.24 -0.27
C ALA A 32 -3.43 11.02 -0.94
N ARG A 33 -3.89 12.08 -0.31
CA ARG A 33 -4.96 12.92 -0.87
C ARG A 33 -4.44 14.12 -1.65
N VAL A 34 -3.14 14.21 -1.84
CA VAL A 34 -2.57 15.28 -2.66
C VAL A 34 -3.14 15.19 -4.07
N THR A 35 -3.51 16.33 -4.64
CA THR A 35 -4.10 16.35 -5.98
C THR A 35 -3.01 16.33 -7.05
N VAL A 36 -3.41 15.89 -8.25
CA VAL A 36 -2.51 15.91 -9.41
C VAL A 36 -2.02 17.34 -9.67
N LYS A 37 -2.89 18.32 -9.49
CA LYS A 37 -2.52 19.72 -9.66
C LYS A 37 -1.42 20.16 -8.69
N GLU A 38 -1.59 19.80 -7.41
CA GLU A 38 -0.60 20.12 -6.39
C GLU A 38 0.76 19.46 -6.69
N ILE A 39 0.71 18.20 -7.12
CA ILE A 39 1.93 17.49 -7.50
C ILE A 39 2.60 18.18 -8.68
N SER A 40 1.83 18.52 -9.71
CA SER A 40 2.37 19.15 -10.91
C SER A 40 3.08 20.46 -10.60
N GLU A 41 2.52 21.23 -9.69
CA GLU A 41 3.14 22.48 -9.27
C GLU A 41 4.45 22.25 -8.55
N LYS A 42 4.51 21.23 -7.71
CA LYS A 42 5.72 20.96 -6.91
C LYS A 42 6.87 20.37 -7.71
N ILE A 43 6.58 19.59 -8.73
CA ILE A 43 7.63 18.94 -9.52
C ILE A 43 7.82 19.56 -10.89
N HIS A 44 7.12 20.64 -11.16
CA HIS A 44 7.27 21.41 -12.40
C HIS A 44 6.98 20.59 -13.67
N LEU A 45 5.93 19.82 -13.61
CA LEU A 45 5.37 19.13 -14.76
C LEU A 45 3.91 19.55 -14.95
N SER A 46 3.39 19.42 -16.16
CA SER A 46 1.97 19.64 -16.37
C SER A 46 1.17 18.47 -15.79
N THR A 47 -0.14 18.62 -15.65
CA THR A 47 -0.99 17.63 -14.99
C THR A 47 -1.09 16.32 -15.75
N THR A 48 -1.08 16.37 -17.08
CA THR A 48 -1.21 15.17 -17.89
C THR A 48 -0.08 14.17 -17.67
N PRO A 49 1.20 14.54 -17.76
CA PRO A 49 2.26 13.57 -17.47
C PRO A 49 2.29 13.11 -16.03
N VAL A 50 1.87 13.93 -15.07
CA VAL A 50 1.76 13.50 -13.69
C VAL A 50 0.70 12.40 -13.56
N HIS A 51 -0.46 12.64 -14.14
CA HIS A 51 -1.54 11.66 -14.12
C HIS A 51 -1.13 10.33 -14.77
N GLU A 52 -0.46 10.40 -15.91
CA GLU A 52 0.00 9.21 -16.61
C GLU A 52 1.04 8.44 -15.82
N ARG A 53 1.94 9.14 -15.15
CA ARG A 53 2.94 8.48 -14.30
C ARG A 53 2.31 7.77 -13.13
N ILE A 54 1.36 8.40 -12.47
CA ILE A 54 0.64 7.77 -11.36
C ILE A 54 -0.10 6.54 -11.85
N LYS A 55 -0.81 6.66 -12.96
CA LYS A 55 -1.56 5.54 -13.53
C LYS A 55 -0.63 4.37 -13.87
N ARG A 56 0.52 4.65 -14.46
CA ARG A 56 1.49 3.62 -14.77
C ARG A 56 2.01 2.92 -13.51
N MET A 57 2.28 3.70 -12.46
CA MET A 57 2.74 3.13 -11.20
C MET A 57 1.66 2.30 -10.51
N GLU A 58 0.40 2.69 -10.65
CA GLU A 58 -0.71 1.88 -10.15
C GLU A 58 -0.85 0.57 -10.91
N GLU A 59 -0.83 0.64 -12.23
CA GLU A 59 -0.99 -0.54 -13.07
C GLU A 59 0.17 -1.52 -12.95
N SER A 60 1.38 -1.00 -12.73
CA SER A 60 2.57 -1.85 -12.58
C SER A 60 2.73 -2.43 -11.18
N GLY A 61 1.89 -2.00 -10.23
CA GLY A 61 1.97 -2.48 -8.85
C GLY A 61 2.97 -1.75 -7.97
N VAL A 62 3.64 -0.72 -8.48
CA VAL A 62 4.51 0.12 -7.65
C VAL A 62 3.69 0.79 -6.57
N ILE A 63 2.53 1.33 -6.94
CA ILE A 63 1.55 1.80 -5.97
C ILE A 63 0.54 0.67 -5.80
N LYS A 64 0.55 0.06 -4.63
CA LYS A 64 -0.34 -1.07 -4.36
C LYS A 64 -1.72 -0.63 -3.94
N GLN A 65 -1.80 0.37 -3.08
CA GLN A 65 -3.06 0.88 -2.57
C GLN A 65 -2.83 2.18 -1.83
N TYR A 66 -3.92 2.89 -1.64
CA TYR A 66 -3.96 4.10 -0.80
C TYR A 66 -4.66 3.73 0.49
N VAL A 67 -4.07 4.09 1.62
CA VAL A 67 -4.61 3.70 2.92
C VAL A 67 -4.76 4.90 3.83
N THR A 68 -5.66 4.78 4.79
CA THR A 68 -5.83 5.77 5.84
C THR A 68 -5.29 5.21 7.13
N LEU A 69 -4.43 5.95 7.78
CA LEU A 69 -3.96 5.61 9.12
C LEU A 69 -4.87 6.28 10.13
N VAL A 70 -5.40 5.50 11.06
CA VAL A 70 -6.35 5.98 12.04
C VAL A 70 -5.71 6.00 13.43
N ASP A 71 -5.95 7.09 14.14
CA ASP A 71 -5.54 7.15 15.54
C ASP A 71 -6.53 6.32 16.35
N GLN A 72 -6.07 5.19 16.81
CA GLN A 72 -6.89 4.21 17.53
C GLN A 72 -7.51 4.78 18.81
N ASN A 73 -6.83 5.72 19.45
CA ASN A 73 -7.34 6.31 20.68
C ASN A 73 -8.53 7.25 20.43
N LYS A 74 -8.66 7.74 19.21
CA LYS A 74 -9.73 8.67 18.83
C LYS A 74 -10.96 7.98 18.26
N VAL A 75 -10.87 6.68 18.03
CA VAL A 75 -12.01 5.90 17.53
C VAL A 75 -12.39 4.77 18.49
N ASP A 76 -12.09 4.97 19.78
CA ASP A 76 -12.38 4.00 20.85
C ASP A 76 -11.71 2.64 20.70
N LEU A 77 -10.55 2.63 20.05
CA LEU A 77 -9.73 1.43 19.93
C LEU A 77 -8.51 1.59 20.83
N ASN A 78 -8.70 1.36 22.12
CA ASN A 78 -7.68 1.64 23.12
C ASN A 78 -6.62 0.57 23.22
N LEU A 79 -6.82 -0.57 22.57
CA LEU A 79 -5.86 -1.66 22.60
C LEU A 79 -5.58 -2.11 21.18
N MET A 80 -4.31 -2.12 20.80
CA MET A 80 -3.88 -2.67 19.53
C MET A 80 -3.04 -3.90 19.79
N VAL A 81 -3.44 -5.01 19.20
CA VAL A 81 -2.73 -6.27 19.32
C VAL A 81 -2.19 -6.67 17.96
N ILE A 82 -0.92 -7.07 17.93
CA ILE A 82 -0.30 -7.60 16.72
C ILE A 82 -0.23 -9.11 16.87
N CYS A 83 -0.86 -9.81 15.95
CA CYS A 83 -0.88 -11.26 15.96
C CYS A 83 -0.16 -11.81 14.74
N TYR A 84 0.73 -12.77 14.97
CA TYR A 84 1.36 -13.52 13.89
C TYR A 84 0.66 -14.87 13.80
N VAL A 85 0.18 -15.19 12.62
CA VAL A 85 -0.57 -16.42 12.40
C VAL A 85 0.15 -17.25 11.34
N SER A 86 0.40 -18.52 11.69
CA SER A 86 0.93 -19.50 10.75
C SER A 86 -0.15 -20.48 10.39
N LEU A 87 -0.30 -20.74 9.12
CA LEU A 87 -1.28 -21.71 8.65
C LEU A 87 -0.66 -23.10 8.60
N LYS A 88 -1.43 -24.11 8.98
CA LYS A 88 -0.98 -25.50 8.89
C LYS A 88 -0.78 -25.93 7.46
N GLU A 89 -1.60 -25.42 6.58
CA GLU A 89 -1.54 -25.69 5.16
C GLU A 89 -0.95 -24.47 4.46
N HIS A 90 0.16 -24.67 3.78
CA HIS A 90 0.81 -23.60 3.06
C HIS A 90 0.36 -23.56 1.59
N SER A 91 -0.94 -23.68 1.38
CA SER A 91 -1.51 -23.56 0.05
C SER A 91 -1.98 -22.14 -0.19
N LYS A 92 -1.95 -21.74 -1.44
CA LYS A 92 -2.46 -20.45 -1.85
C LYS A 92 -3.94 -20.30 -1.50
N THR A 93 -4.69 -21.38 -1.63
CA THR A 93 -6.12 -21.39 -1.34
C THR A 93 -6.39 -21.15 0.15
N ALA A 94 -5.63 -21.80 1.02
CA ALA A 94 -5.78 -21.64 2.47
C ALA A 94 -5.45 -20.21 2.88
N GLY A 95 -4.40 -19.62 2.30
CA GLY A 95 -4.03 -18.24 2.58
C GLY A 95 -5.10 -17.25 2.16
N VAL A 96 -5.66 -17.43 0.97
CA VAL A 96 -6.72 -16.56 0.47
C VAL A 96 -7.97 -16.66 1.34
N LYS A 97 -8.36 -17.87 1.73
CA LYS A 97 -9.51 -18.07 2.61
C LYS A 97 -9.31 -17.40 3.97
N PHE A 98 -8.11 -17.54 4.52
CA PHE A 98 -7.81 -16.92 5.81
C PHE A 98 -7.91 -15.40 5.74
N ILE A 99 -7.30 -14.79 4.74
CA ILE A 99 -7.32 -13.35 4.58
C ILE A 99 -8.73 -12.82 4.39
N LYS A 100 -9.53 -13.54 3.60
CA LYS A 100 -10.92 -13.15 3.38
C LYS A 100 -11.72 -13.19 4.69
N MET A 101 -11.54 -14.26 5.47
CA MET A 101 -12.21 -14.39 6.75
C MET A 101 -11.80 -13.29 7.73
N VAL A 102 -10.49 -12.98 7.80
CA VAL A 102 -9.96 -11.96 8.68
C VAL A 102 -10.48 -10.58 8.30
N ASN A 103 -10.56 -10.29 7.01
CA ASN A 103 -11.03 -8.98 6.53
C ASN A 103 -12.51 -8.74 6.84
N GLU A 104 -13.28 -9.78 7.12
CA GLU A 104 -14.67 -9.65 7.51
C GLU A 104 -14.84 -9.32 9.00
N LEU A 105 -13.78 -9.46 9.80
CA LEU A 105 -13.81 -9.13 11.22
C LEU A 105 -13.65 -7.64 11.44
N GLN A 106 -14.58 -7.04 12.14
CA GLN A 106 -14.55 -5.61 12.41
C GLN A 106 -13.38 -5.21 13.29
N GLU A 107 -12.89 -6.11 14.11
CA GLU A 107 -11.80 -5.89 15.05
C GLU A 107 -10.44 -5.82 14.36
N VAL A 108 -10.36 -6.27 13.11
CA VAL A 108 -9.10 -6.26 12.37
C VAL A 108 -9.01 -5.00 11.52
N ILE A 109 -8.05 -4.17 11.81
CA ILE A 109 -7.81 -2.93 11.06
C ILE A 109 -6.84 -3.19 9.91
N GLU A 110 -5.81 -3.97 10.18
CA GLU A 110 -4.75 -4.23 9.21
C GLU A 110 -4.40 -5.71 9.18
N CYS A 111 -4.19 -6.22 7.99
CA CYS A 111 -3.73 -7.59 7.81
C CYS A 111 -2.64 -7.61 6.75
N TYR A 112 -1.49 -8.19 7.10
CA TYR A 112 -0.33 -8.27 6.21
C TYR A 112 0.05 -9.72 6.01
N SER A 113 0.37 -10.06 4.77
CA SER A 113 0.87 -11.38 4.43
C SER A 113 2.39 -11.35 4.39
N ILE A 114 3.00 -12.30 5.09
CA ILE A 114 4.45 -12.46 5.13
C ILE A 114 4.75 -13.88 4.65
N SER A 115 5.75 -14.02 3.83
CA SER A 115 6.17 -15.37 3.44
C SER A 115 7.59 -15.68 3.86
#